data_bcf1462fa7ed43cb61a2186037882e12
#
_entry.id   bcf1462fa7ed43cb61a2186037882e12
#
_cell.length_a   1.000
_cell.length_b   1.000
_cell.length_c   1.000
_cell.angle_alpha   90.00
_cell.angle_beta   90.00
_cell.angle_gamma   90.00
#
_symmetry.space_group_name_H-M   'P 1'
#
loop_
_entity.id
_entity.type
_entity.pdbx_description
1 polymer ?
#
loop_
_entity_poly.entity_id
_entity_poly.type
_entity_poly.pdbx_seq_one_letter_code
_entity_poly.pdbx_strand_id
1 'polypeptide(L)'
;LIDVIKIKQLEKTESVSRELALIKVNATAATRSEIVQLVEIFRAKIVDVSKNTMTIEASGATEKVAALEDMLKQFGVKEIVRTGTIAIERGNKFIKANNNYEE
;
A
#
# COMPACT_ATOMS: atom_id res chain seq x y z
N LEU A 1 6.59 -8.83 -21.97
CA LEU A 1 5.79 -7.72 -22.35
C LEU A 1 4.32 -7.96 -22.08
N ILE A 2 3.73 -7.01 -21.46
CA ILE A 2 2.31 -7.07 -21.26
C ILE A 2 1.61 -6.91 -22.58
N ASP A 3 0.68 -7.76 -22.78
CA ASP A 3 -0.15 -7.67 -23.94
C ASP A 3 -1.14 -6.52 -23.73
N VAL A 4 -0.80 -5.38 -24.29
CA VAL A 4 -1.55 -4.18 -24.04
C VAL A 4 -3.01 -4.31 -24.44
N ILE A 5 -3.25 -5.05 -25.49
CA ILE A 5 -4.63 -5.20 -25.96
C ILE A 5 -5.47 -6.05 -25.02
N LYS A 6 -4.84 -6.72 -24.09
CA LYS A 6 -5.60 -7.49 -23.09
C LYS A 6 -5.86 -6.71 -21.84
N ILE A 7 -5.31 -5.52 -21.74
CA ILE A 7 -5.53 -4.71 -20.55
C ILE A 7 -6.93 -4.15 -20.61
N LYS A 8 -7.64 -4.36 -19.54
CA LYS A 8 -8.99 -3.84 -19.37
C LYS A 8 -8.96 -2.79 -18.29
N GLN A 9 -9.52 -1.65 -18.58
CA GLN A 9 -9.60 -0.61 -17.58
C GLN A 9 -10.65 -0.98 -16.55
N LEU A 10 -10.24 -1.05 -15.28
CA LEU A 10 -11.11 -1.47 -14.20
C LEU A 10 -11.67 -0.26 -13.49
N GLU A 11 -12.98 -0.26 -13.30
CA GLU A 11 -13.64 0.79 -12.54
C GLU A 11 -13.45 0.51 -11.06
N LYS A 12 -13.34 1.59 -10.28
CA LYS A 12 -13.17 1.43 -8.84
C LYS A 12 -14.29 0.64 -8.20
N THR A 13 -15.51 0.83 -8.69
CA THR A 13 -16.64 0.14 -8.11
C THR A 13 -16.73 -1.31 -8.53
N GLU A 14 -16.06 -1.69 -9.60
CA GLU A 14 -16.14 -3.03 -10.14
C GLU A 14 -14.86 -3.83 -9.91
N SER A 15 -13.93 -3.29 -9.16
CA SER A 15 -12.68 -3.97 -8.95
C SER A 15 -12.27 -3.89 -7.49
N VAL A 16 -11.42 -4.82 -7.11
CA VAL A 16 -10.74 -4.78 -5.82
C VAL A 16 -9.31 -4.41 -6.12
N SER A 17 -8.85 -3.30 -5.56
CA SER A 17 -7.49 -2.85 -5.78
C SER A 17 -6.80 -2.62 -4.45
N ARG A 18 -5.51 -2.90 -4.42
CA ARG A 18 -4.71 -2.77 -3.21
C ARG A 18 -3.30 -2.36 -3.58
N GLU A 19 -2.63 -1.77 -2.62
CA GLU A 19 -1.24 -1.42 -2.74
C GLU A 19 -0.55 -1.72 -1.43
N LEU A 20 0.72 -2.12 -1.48
CA LEU A 20 1.52 -2.35 -0.30
C LEU A 20 2.66 -1.35 -0.29
N ALA A 21 2.94 -0.77 0.86
CA ALA A 21 4.04 0.16 1.03
C ALA A 21 4.83 -0.19 2.28
N LEU A 22 6.13 0.00 2.20
CA LEU A 22 7.02 -0.06 3.36
C LEU A 22 7.62 1.31 3.52
N ILE A 23 7.41 1.92 4.68
CA ILE A 23 7.79 3.30 4.94
C ILE A 23 8.69 3.36 6.16
N LYS A 24 9.90 3.82 5.95
CA LYS A 24 10.83 4.00 7.06
C LYS A 24 10.84 5.46 7.46
N VAL A 25 10.53 5.73 8.72
CA VAL A 25 10.45 7.10 9.21
C VAL A 25 11.40 7.28 10.37
N ASN A 26 11.83 8.52 10.56
CA ASN A 26 12.55 8.88 11.76
C ASN A 26 11.63 8.76 12.96
N ALA A 27 12.18 8.25 14.06
CA ALA A 27 11.41 8.09 15.28
C ALA A 27 12.31 8.41 16.47
N THR A 28 11.90 9.38 17.26
CA THR A 28 12.59 9.71 18.49
C THR A 28 11.73 9.23 19.65
N ALA A 29 12.29 9.26 20.85
CA ALA A 29 11.49 8.93 22.02
C ALA A 29 10.25 9.81 22.12
N ALA A 30 10.35 11.06 21.68
CA ALA A 30 9.23 11.99 21.76
C ALA A 30 8.15 11.71 20.73
N THR A 31 8.50 11.15 19.57
CA THR A 31 7.54 10.99 18.49
C THR A 31 7.02 9.57 18.33
N ARG A 32 7.59 8.60 19.03
CA ARG A 32 7.20 7.20 18.86
C ARG A 32 5.72 6.97 19.12
N SER A 33 5.18 7.55 20.16
CA SER A 33 3.77 7.30 20.48
C SER A 33 2.86 7.91 19.43
N GLU A 34 3.23 9.04 18.86
CA GLU A 34 2.44 9.64 17.79
C GLU A 34 2.43 8.76 16.54
N ILE A 35 3.60 8.22 16.21
CA ILE A 35 3.71 7.32 15.05
C ILE A 35 2.86 6.07 15.28
N VAL A 36 2.93 5.49 16.49
CA VAL A 36 2.13 4.32 16.81
C VAL A 36 0.64 4.62 16.68
N GLN A 37 0.21 5.79 17.13
CA GLN A 37 -1.19 6.17 17.00
C GLN A 37 -1.63 6.25 15.54
N LEU A 38 -0.80 6.86 14.70
CA LEU A 38 -1.12 6.94 13.27
C LEU A 38 -1.20 5.56 12.65
N VAL A 39 -0.25 4.69 12.99
CA VAL A 39 -0.23 3.33 12.48
C VAL A 39 -1.51 2.61 12.84
N GLU A 40 -1.98 2.79 14.07
CA GLU A 40 -3.21 2.14 14.52
C GLU A 40 -4.43 2.72 13.82
N ILE A 41 -4.47 4.03 13.67
CA ILE A 41 -5.60 4.68 13.00
C ILE A 41 -5.74 4.19 11.57
N PHE A 42 -4.64 4.04 10.88
CA PHE A 42 -4.63 3.60 9.49
C PHE A 42 -4.62 2.09 9.35
N ARG A 43 -4.63 1.36 10.47
CA ARG A 43 -4.60 -0.10 10.48
C ARG A 43 -3.40 -0.65 9.73
N ALA A 44 -2.28 0.04 9.90
CA ALA A 44 -1.01 -0.41 9.36
C ALA A 44 -0.28 -1.20 10.44
N LYS A 45 0.95 -1.62 10.14
CA LYS A 45 1.72 -2.43 11.06
C LYS A 45 3.13 -1.87 11.18
N ILE A 46 3.68 -1.98 12.38
CA ILE A 46 5.08 -1.67 12.60
C ILE A 46 5.84 -2.98 12.45
N VAL A 47 6.73 -3.04 11.48
CA VAL A 47 7.42 -4.30 11.17
C VAL A 47 8.90 -4.25 11.54
N ASP A 48 9.42 -3.08 11.87
CA ASP A 48 10.79 -2.97 12.32
C ASP A 48 10.95 -1.73 13.17
N VAL A 49 11.71 -1.84 14.24
CA VAL A 49 11.99 -0.72 15.13
C VAL A 49 13.49 -0.71 15.41
N SER A 50 14.12 0.43 15.21
CA SER A 50 15.49 0.62 15.62
C SER A 50 15.56 1.82 16.53
N LYS A 51 16.76 2.20 16.92
CA LYS A 51 16.93 3.26 17.92
C LYS A 51 16.30 4.56 17.45
N ASN A 52 16.45 4.89 16.17
CA ASN A 52 16.04 6.19 15.65
C ASN A 52 15.06 6.09 14.49
N THR A 53 14.61 4.90 14.16
CA THR A 53 13.69 4.73 13.01
C THR A 53 12.66 3.67 13.32
N MET A 54 11.58 3.73 12.59
CA MET A 54 10.55 2.70 12.58
C MET A 54 10.16 2.45 11.13
N THR A 55 9.93 1.20 10.80
CA THR A 55 9.45 0.84 9.47
C THR A 55 8.01 0.37 9.58
N ILE A 56 7.16 0.93 8.75
CA ILE A 56 5.74 0.70 8.77
C ILE A 56 5.32 0.03 7.48
N GLU A 57 4.55 -1.04 7.63
CA GLU A 57 3.94 -1.72 6.50
C GLU A 57 2.50 -1.29 6.38
N ALA A 58 2.12 -0.73 5.24
CA ALA A 58 0.76 -0.28 5.00
C ALA A 58 0.22 -0.96 3.76
N SER A 59 -0.98 -1.48 3.84
CA SER A 59 -1.63 -2.06 2.68
C SER A 59 -3.08 -1.60 2.65
N GLY A 60 -3.62 -1.50 1.46
CA GLY A 60 -4.98 -1.06 1.29
C GLY A 60 -5.16 -0.29 0.00
N ALA A 61 -6.24 0.48 -0.05
CA ALA A 61 -6.48 1.33 -1.21
C ALA A 61 -5.36 2.34 -1.35
N THR A 62 -5.08 2.72 -2.59
CA THR A 62 -4.00 3.66 -2.87
C THR A 62 -4.17 4.96 -2.09
N GLU A 63 -5.40 5.44 -1.97
CA GLU A 63 -5.68 6.67 -1.25
C GLU A 63 -5.30 6.56 0.22
N LYS A 64 -5.56 5.39 0.82
CA LYS A 64 -5.21 5.17 2.22
C LYS A 64 -3.71 5.17 2.43
N VAL A 65 -3.00 4.48 1.54
CA VAL A 65 -1.54 4.41 1.64
C VAL A 65 -0.94 5.80 1.47
N ALA A 66 -1.44 6.55 0.50
CA ALA A 66 -0.95 7.90 0.25
C ALA A 66 -1.24 8.83 1.43
N ALA A 67 -2.41 8.68 2.06
CA ALA A 67 -2.74 9.51 3.21
C ALA A 67 -1.83 9.21 4.39
N LEU A 68 -1.53 7.94 4.64
CA LEU A 68 -0.62 7.60 5.71
C LEU A 68 0.78 8.13 5.43
N GLU A 69 1.25 7.97 4.21
CA GLU A 69 2.56 8.50 3.84
C GLU A 69 2.63 10.00 4.10
N ASP A 70 1.57 10.71 3.71
CA ASP A 70 1.54 12.15 3.88
C ASP A 70 1.59 12.54 5.36
N MET A 71 0.86 11.81 6.20
CA MET A 71 0.88 12.09 7.65
C MET A 71 2.23 11.78 8.27
N LEU A 72 2.94 10.79 7.74
CA LEU A 72 4.22 10.42 8.29
C LEU A 72 5.34 11.38 7.90
N LYS A 73 5.13 12.21 6.89
CA LYS A 73 6.15 13.14 6.43
C LYS A 73 6.59 14.10 7.53
N GLN A 74 5.71 14.45 8.44
CA GLN A 74 6.05 15.37 9.53
C GLN A 74 7.16 14.82 10.42
N PHE A 75 7.37 13.53 10.44
CA PHE A 75 8.43 12.92 11.25
C PHE A 75 9.71 12.69 10.47
N GLY A 76 9.66 12.84 9.16
CA GLY A 76 10.80 12.62 8.29
C GLY A 76 10.81 11.21 7.72
N VAL A 77 10.36 11.06 6.48
CA VAL A 77 10.40 9.77 5.79
C VAL A 77 11.80 9.59 5.22
N LYS A 78 12.45 8.51 5.62
CA LYS A 78 13.80 8.22 5.15
C LYS A 78 13.80 7.38 3.90
N GLU A 79 12.82 6.51 3.78
CA GLU A 79 12.78 5.60 2.64
C GLU A 79 11.36 5.11 2.47
N ILE A 80 10.93 4.95 1.24
CA ILE A 80 9.62 4.38 0.96
C ILE A 80 9.72 3.49 -0.28
N VAL A 81 9.11 2.32 -0.18
CA VAL A 81 9.00 1.39 -1.30
C VAL A 81 7.53 1.05 -1.45
N ARG A 82 7.02 1.16 -2.66
CA ARG A 82 5.61 0.88 -2.95
C ARG A 82 5.53 -0.11 -4.08
N THR A 83 4.56 -1.01 -3.99
CA THR A 83 4.34 -1.99 -5.05
C THR A 83 3.63 -1.40 -6.25
N GLY A 84 2.94 -0.27 -6.07
CA GLY A 84 1.98 0.16 -7.05
C GLY A 84 0.68 -0.58 -6.84
N THR A 85 -0.36 -0.14 -7.54
CA THR A 85 -1.68 -0.70 -7.37
C THR A 85 -1.82 -2.00 -8.13
N ILE A 86 -2.33 -3.02 -7.45
CA ILE A 86 -2.75 -4.26 -8.09
C ILE A 86 -4.27 -4.33 -7.98
N ALA A 87 -4.92 -4.93 -8.98
CA ALA A 87 -6.36 -4.92 -9.03
C ALA A 87 -6.90 -6.17 -9.71
N ILE A 88 -8.09 -6.56 -9.30
CA ILE A 88 -8.78 -7.70 -9.89
C ILE A 88 -10.27 -7.37 -9.92
N GLU A 89 -10.98 -7.86 -10.92
CA GLU A 89 -12.41 -7.61 -11.02
C GLU A 89 -13.16 -8.34 -9.91
N ARG A 90 -14.26 -7.74 -9.50
CA ARG A 90 -15.10 -8.31 -8.45
C ARG A 90 -15.96 -9.45 -8.99
N GLY A 91 -16.31 -10.34 -8.08
CA GLY A 91 -17.28 -11.38 -8.38
C GLY A 91 -16.72 -12.46 -9.28
N ASN A 92 -17.53 -12.89 -10.23
CA ASN A 92 -17.16 -13.99 -11.12
C ASN A 92 -16.44 -13.55 -12.38
N LYS A 93 -16.20 -12.25 -12.54
CA LYS A 93 -15.56 -11.74 -13.72
C LYS A 93 -14.05 -11.90 -13.62
N PHE A 94 -13.40 -12.04 -14.76
CA PHE A 94 -11.94 -12.03 -14.80
C PHE A 94 -11.50 -11.62 -16.19
N ILE A 95 -10.25 -11.14 -16.26
CA ILE A 95 -9.66 -10.73 -17.53
C ILE A 95 -8.97 -11.93 -18.12
N LYS A 96 -9.43 -12.32 -19.33
CA LYS A 96 -8.80 -13.41 -20.05
C LYS A 96 -7.67 -12.87 -20.88
N ALA A 97 -6.46 -13.05 -20.43
CA ALA A 97 -5.32 -12.66 -21.23
C ALA A 97 -5.15 -13.60 -22.42
N ASN A 98 -5.35 -14.87 -22.16
CA ASN A 98 -5.37 -15.89 -23.20
C ASN A 98 -6.02 -17.11 -22.59
N ASN A 99 -6.17 -18.17 -23.37
CA ASN A 99 -6.91 -19.32 -22.91
C ASN A 99 -6.14 -20.22 -21.97
N ASN A 100 -4.88 -19.92 -21.75
CA ASN A 100 -4.06 -20.81 -20.93
C ASN A 100 -4.43 -20.77 -19.45
N TYR A 101 -5.15 -19.75 -19.03
CA TYR A 101 -5.48 -19.58 -17.63
C TYR A 101 -6.89 -20.03 -17.29
N GLU A 102 -7.57 -20.58 -18.24
CA GLU A 102 -8.91 -21.08 -17.98
C GLU A 102 -8.79 -22.50 -17.51
N GLU A 103 -9.16 -22.72 -16.30
CA GLU A 103 -9.03 -24.03 -15.68
C GLU A 103 -10.36 -24.60 -15.30
#